data_e45efc84f3f39c2bc6bb0bbd6e2df4d3
#
_entry.id   e45efc84f3f39c2bc6bb0bbd6e2df4d3
#
_cell.length_a   1.000
_cell.length_b   1.000
_cell.length_c   1.000
_cell.angle_alpha   90.00
_cell.angle_beta   90.00
_cell.angle_gamma   90.00
#
_symmetry.space_group_name_H-M   'P 1'
#
loop_
_entity.id
_entity.type
_entity.pdbx_description
1 polymer ?
#
loop_
_entity_poly.entity_id
_entity_poly.type
_entity_poly.pdbx_seq_one_letter_code
_entity_poly.pdbx_strand_id
1 'polypeptide(L)'
;SLGVRPGAVVALSIPLTIFMVFPVMEMMSIDLQRISLGALIIALGLLVDDAMTTVDVMSRRLDAGDDIESAASFAYSSVAFPMLTGSFVTMAGFVPIGFARSAAGEYTYSIFAVVSAALLLSWIVAVLFAPLLGVWILKPSVKAKAAGDGAVMRVYRSFLIGAMRARWLTIAVSLVLFGVSLWAIRFVPQQFFPPSDRVELLVDLNLPQNASIYATEDVVERLDGFLAEDPDVASWSSYVGRGAIRFYLPLDVQLANPFFGQAVVLAKDVEARDRLQKRLESLLAEKF
;
A
#
# COMPACT_ATOMS: atom_id res chain seq x y z
N SER A 1 10.67 20.00 19.47
CA SER A 1 11.62 19.05 18.88
C SER A 1 12.40 18.39 20.02
N LEU A 2 12.51 17.07 19.98
CA LEU A 2 13.15 16.23 21.02
C LEU A 2 14.65 16.52 21.23
N GLY A 3 15.30 17.24 20.31
CA GLY A 3 16.74 17.46 20.33
C GLY A 3 17.55 16.37 19.61
N VAL A 4 18.86 16.62 19.44
CA VAL A 4 19.74 15.74 18.62
C VAL A 4 19.94 14.38 19.25
N ARG A 5 20.11 14.30 20.58
CA ARG A 5 20.37 13.03 21.27
C ARG A 5 19.18 12.07 21.28
N PRO A 6 17.98 12.52 21.71
CA PRO A 6 16.78 11.70 21.53
C PRO A 6 16.51 11.28 20.08
N GLY A 7 16.73 12.22 19.14
CA GLY A 7 16.63 11.93 17.71
C GLY A 7 17.61 10.84 17.24
N ALA A 8 18.82 10.79 17.79
CA ALA A 8 19.79 9.76 17.43
C ALA A 8 19.35 8.36 17.90
N VAL A 9 18.75 8.24 19.10
CA VAL A 9 18.20 6.95 19.56
C VAL A 9 17.13 6.44 18.62
N VAL A 10 16.18 7.31 18.25
CA VAL A 10 15.12 6.96 17.29
C VAL A 10 15.72 6.58 15.93
N ALA A 11 16.66 7.38 15.42
CA ALA A 11 17.31 7.13 14.13
C ALA A 11 18.08 5.81 14.07
N LEU A 12 18.62 5.34 15.19
CA LEU A 12 19.30 4.04 15.28
C LEU A 12 18.32 2.87 15.44
N SER A 13 17.17 3.09 16.07
CA SER A 13 16.14 2.06 16.25
C SER A 13 15.48 1.64 14.92
N ILE A 14 15.33 2.57 13.97
CA ILE A 14 14.68 2.31 12.68
C ILE A 14 15.44 1.26 11.84
N PRO A 15 16.72 1.45 11.48
CA PRO A 15 17.46 0.46 10.71
C PRO A 15 17.59 -0.86 11.46
N LEU A 16 17.74 -0.84 12.79
CA LEU A 16 17.77 -2.06 13.59
C LEU A 16 16.48 -2.87 13.40
N THR A 17 15.32 -2.23 13.50
CA THR A 17 14.04 -2.91 13.29
C THR A 17 13.94 -3.47 11.87
N ILE A 18 14.30 -2.71 10.85
CA ILE A 18 14.24 -3.17 9.44
C ILE A 18 15.15 -4.38 9.24
N PHE A 19 16.38 -4.35 9.76
CA PHE A 19 17.29 -5.49 9.67
C PHE A 19 16.77 -6.74 10.38
N MET A 20 16.01 -6.56 11.46
CA MET A 20 15.35 -7.68 12.14
C MET A 20 14.16 -8.25 11.37
N VAL A 21 13.53 -7.46 10.49
CA VAL A 21 12.40 -7.92 9.64
C VAL A 21 12.90 -8.89 8.58
N PHE A 22 14.09 -8.71 8.00
CA PHE A 22 14.61 -9.57 6.92
C PHE A 22 14.69 -11.06 7.29
N PRO A 23 15.27 -11.47 8.43
CA PRO A 23 15.22 -12.86 8.85
C PRO A 23 13.80 -13.42 9.01
N VAL A 24 12.85 -12.60 9.48
CA VAL A 24 11.46 -13.02 9.61
C VAL A 24 10.82 -13.21 8.22
N MET A 25 11.11 -12.32 7.27
CA MET A 25 10.67 -12.48 5.87
C MET A 25 11.21 -13.79 5.27
N GLU A 26 12.49 -14.10 5.48
CA GLU A 26 13.11 -15.35 5.02
C GLU A 26 12.41 -16.58 5.64
N MET A 27 12.16 -16.57 6.95
CA MET A 27 11.43 -17.66 7.64
C MET A 27 10.00 -17.84 7.11
N MET A 28 9.38 -16.77 6.63
CA MET A 28 8.03 -16.79 6.04
C MET A 28 8.04 -17.02 4.53
N SER A 29 9.21 -17.25 3.92
CA SER A 29 9.39 -17.40 2.46
C SER A 29 8.82 -16.21 1.67
N ILE A 30 9.02 -15.00 2.19
CA ILE A 30 8.61 -13.74 1.53
C ILE A 30 9.83 -13.08 0.91
N ASP A 31 9.88 -13.08 -0.41
CA ASP A 31 10.96 -12.46 -1.18
C ASP A 31 10.92 -10.92 -1.11
N LEU A 32 12.10 -10.31 -1.32
CA LEU A 32 12.22 -8.86 -1.54
C LEU A 32 11.72 -8.49 -2.93
N GLN A 33 10.44 -8.24 -3.04
CA GLN A 33 9.75 -7.81 -4.26
C GLN A 33 9.12 -6.41 -4.09
N ARG A 34 8.58 -5.85 -5.17
CA ARG A 34 8.01 -4.48 -5.14
C ARG A 34 6.94 -4.30 -4.05
N ILE A 35 6.13 -5.32 -3.80
CA ILE A 35 5.04 -5.25 -2.81
C ILE A 35 5.60 -5.32 -1.39
N SER A 36 6.53 -6.24 -1.11
CA SER A 36 7.18 -6.35 0.20
C SER A 36 8.06 -5.14 0.52
N LEU A 37 8.73 -4.54 -0.49
CA LEU A 37 9.42 -3.25 -0.34
C LEU A 37 8.44 -2.11 -0.02
N GLY A 38 7.29 -2.08 -0.70
CA GLY A 38 6.21 -1.14 -0.38
C GLY A 38 5.70 -1.31 1.06
N ALA A 39 5.56 -2.56 1.52
CA ALA A 39 5.20 -2.86 2.90
C ALA A 39 6.24 -2.36 3.91
N LEU A 40 7.53 -2.52 3.62
CA LEU A 40 8.62 -1.99 4.46
C LEU A 40 8.59 -0.46 4.52
N ILE A 41 8.28 0.22 3.40
CA ILE A 41 8.14 1.69 3.38
C ILE A 41 6.95 2.14 4.23
N ILE A 42 5.82 1.46 4.14
CA ILE A 42 4.64 1.73 4.99
C ILE A 42 5.01 1.49 6.47
N ALA A 43 5.63 0.35 6.77
CA ALA A 43 6.07 0.01 8.10
C ALA A 43 7.03 1.08 8.66
N LEU A 44 7.97 1.59 7.86
CA LEU A 44 8.94 2.61 8.28
C LEU A 44 8.27 3.85 8.84
N GLY A 45 7.14 4.29 8.25
CA GLY A 45 6.34 5.39 8.78
C GLY A 45 5.69 5.09 10.13
N LEU A 46 5.36 3.82 10.39
CA LEU A 46 4.72 3.38 11.65
C LEU A 46 5.76 3.04 12.75
N LEU A 47 6.97 2.60 12.38
CA LEU A 47 8.02 2.19 13.31
C LEU A 47 8.59 3.33 14.17
N VAL A 48 8.53 4.56 13.65
CA VAL A 48 9.09 5.74 14.31
C VAL A 48 8.36 6.06 15.61
N ASP A 49 7.06 5.83 15.66
CA ASP A 49 6.20 6.26 16.76
C ASP A 49 6.52 5.54 18.08
N ASP A 50 6.80 4.25 18.03
CA ASP A 50 7.12 3.44 19.21
C ASP A 50 8.43 3.90 19.88
N ALA A 51 9.50 3.98 19.11
CA ALA A 51 10.80 4.43 19.62
C ALA A 51 10.73 5.89 20.10
N MET A 52 10.01 6.74 19.37
CA MET A 52 9.82 8.15 19.72
C MET A 52 9.07 8.32 21.04
N THR A 53 7.99 7.55 21.26
CA THR A 53 7.21 7.59 22.50
C THR A 53 8.06 7.18 23.71
N THR A 54 8.81 6.10 23.60
CA THR A 54 9.71 5.62 24.68
C THR A 54 10.75 6.67 25.03
N VAL A 55 11.42 7.23 24.02
CA VAL A 55 12.48 8.23 24.20
C VAL A 55 11.93 9.55 24.73
N ASP A 56 10.73 9.96 24.32
CA ASP A 56 10.08 11.17 24.85
C ASP A 56 9.76 11.02 26.35
N VAL A 57 9.21 9.89 26.76
CA VAL A 57 8.91 9.61 28.17
C VAL A 57 10.21 9.61 29.00
N MET A 58 11.28 8.94 28.53
CA MET A 58 12.58 8.98 29.19
C MET A 58 13.12 10.41 29.33
N SER A 59 13.08 11.18 28.23
CA SER A 59 13.59 12.56 28.22
C SER A 59 12.83 13.46 29.20
N ARG A 60 11.50 13.33 29.26
CA ARG A 60 10.68 14.09 30.21
C ARG A 60 10.98 13.76 31.66
N ARG A 61 11.24 12.49 31.97
CA ARG A 61 11.62 12.05 33.31
C ARG A 61 12.98 12.58 33.69
N LEU A 62 13.96 12.51 32.80
CA LEU A 62 15.29 13.09 33.01
C LEU A 62 15.24 14.60 33.23
N ASP A 63 14.39 15.33 32.45
CA ASP A 63 14.19 16.76 32.62
C ASP A 63 13.45 17.11 33.93
N ALA A 64 12.69 16.17 34.49
CA ALA A 64 12.07 16.31 35.81
C ALA A 64 13.03 16.06 36.96
N GLY A 65 14.24 15.52 36.68
CA GLY A 65 15.29 15.28 37.66
C GLY A 65 15.43 13.82 38.12
N ASP A 66 14.72 12.89 37.45
CA ASP A 66 14.85 11.47 37.76
C ASP A 66 16.22 10.95 37.29
N ASP A 67 16.68 9.90 37.94
CA ASP A 67 17.86 9.15 37.51
C ASP A 67 17.60 8.42 36.20
N ILE A 68 18.67 8.16 35.43
CA ILE A 68 18.56 7.62 34.08
C ILE A 68 17.98 6.21 34.03
N GLU A 69 18.33 5.38 35.02
CA GLU A 69 17.82 4.02 35.16
C GLU A 69 16.31 4.02 35.55
N SER A 70 15.94 4.91 36.46
CA SER A 70 14.57 5.14 36.87
C SER A 70 13.71 5.65 35.69
N ALA A 71 14.25 6.57 34.90
CA ALA A 71 13.56 7.09 33.69
C ALA A 71 13.36 5.99 32.66
N ALA A 72 14.35 5.11 32.43
CA ALA A 72 14.23 3.97 31.52
C ALA A 72 13.21 2.94 32.01
N SER A 73 13.27 2.56 33.28
CA SER A 73 12.33 1.63 33.90
C SER A 73 10.89 2.16 33.90
N PHE A 74 10.71 3.46 34.13
CA PHE A 74 9.40 4.10 34.05
C PHE A 74 8.87 4.12 32.62
N ALA A 75 9.72 4.42 31.63
CA ALA A 75 9.30 4.37 30.23
C ALA A 75 8.79 2.98 29.87
N TYR A 76 9.54 1.92 30.23
CA TYR A 76 9.09 0.54 30.05
C TYR A 76 7.71 0.29 30.69
N SER A 77 7.59 0.55 31.98
CA SER A 77 6.38 0.19 32.73
C SER A 77 5.14 0.98 32.32
N SER A 78 5.32 2.22 31.82
CA SER A 78 4.21 3.11 31.49
C SER A 78 3.72 2.95 30.04
N VAL A 79 4.62 2.65 29.09
CA VAL A 79 4.23 2.69 27.65
C VAL A 79 4.30 1.32 26.96
N ALA A 80 5.01 0.31 27.50
CA ALA A 80 5.19 -0.96 26.81
C ALA A 80 3.86 -1.63 26.44
N PHE A 81 2.94 -1.77 27.39
CA PHE A 81 1.66 -2.42 27.13
C PHE A 81 0.69 -1.59 26.26
N PRO A 82 0.51 -0.28 26.49
CA PRO A 82 -0.27 0.57 25.58
C PRO A 82 0.24 0.54 24.15
N MET A 83 1.57 0.58 23.92
CA MET A 83 2.15 0.50 22.59
C MET A 83 1.88 -0.84 21.91
N LEU A 84 2.03 -1.96 22.63
CA LEU A 84 1.70 -3.29 22.11
C LEU A 84 0.23 -3.36 21.66
N THR A 85 -0.66 -2.82 22.48
CA THR A 85 -2.08 -2.76 22.14
C THR A 85 -2.31 -1.94 20.87
N GLY A 86 -1.64 -0.80 20.73
CA GLY A 86 -1.69 0.03 19.52
C GLY A 86 -1.19 -0.71 18.28
N SER A 87 -0.07 -1.45 18.42
CA SER A 87 0.48 -2.29 17.34
C SER A 87 -0.52 -3.37 16.91
N PHE A 88 -1.19 -4.05 17.84
CA PHE A 88 -2.22 -5.04 17.51
C PHE A 88 -3.43 -4.41 16.82
N VAL A 89 -3.89 -3.24 17.24
CA VAL A 89 -4.98 -2.52 16.57
C VAL A 89 -4.60 -2.14 15.15
N THR A 90 -3.36 -1.67 14.93
CA THR A 90 -2.85 -1.36 13.60
C THR A 90 -2.76 -2.62 12.74
N MET A 91 -2.23 -3.72 13.26
CA MET A 91 -2.20 -5.01 12.57
C MET A 91 -3.60 -5.48 12.19
N ALA A 92 -4.59 -5.32 13.08
CA ALA A 92 -5.98 -5.67 12.80
C ALA A 92 -6.56 -4.89 11.60
N GLY A 93 -6.11 -3.65 11.38
CA GLY A 93 -6.47 -2.86 10.21
C GLY A 93 -5.97 -3.46 8.88
N PHE A 94 -4.88 -4.24 8.91
CA PHE A 94 -4.33 -4.94 7.72
C PHE A 94 -4.90 -6.35 7.52
N VAL A 95 -5.63 -6.91 8.49
CA VAL A 95 -6.24 -8.26 8.40
C VAL A 95 -7.11 -8.45 7.15
N PRO A 96 -7.98 -7.50 6.74
CA PRO A 96 -8.77 -7.65 5.54
C PRO A 96 -7.92 -7.85 4.27
N ILE A 97 -6.75 -7.21 4.21
CA ILE A 97 -5.80 -7.35 3.09
C ILE A 97 -5.13 -8.73 3.13
N GLY A 98 -4.72 -9.18 4.31
CA GLY A 98 -4.02 -10.45 4.49
C GLY A 98 -4.88 -11.69 4.26
N PHE A 99 -6.19 -11.59 4.47
CA PHE A 99 -7.11 -12.74 4.37
C PHE A 99 -8.11 -12.62 3.22
N ALA A 100 -7.90 -11.70 2.28
CA ALA A 100 -8.73 -11.58 1.09
C ALA A 100 -8.57 -12.82 0.19
N ARG A 101 -9.67 -13.56 -0.04
CA ARG A 101 -9.69 -14.76 -0.89
C ARG A 101 -9.84 -14.36 -2.36
N SER A 102 -8.79 -13.83 -2.95
CA SER A 102 -8.75 -13.40 -4.36
C SER A 102 -7.31 -13.41 -4.85
N ALA A 103 -7.10 -13.42 -6.16
CA ALA A 103 -5.76 -13.26 -6.76
C ALA A 103 -5.07 -11.97 -6.24
N ALA A 104 -5.83 -10.88 -6.08
CA ALA A 104 -5.34 -9.66 -5.45
C ALA A 104 -4.86 -9.89 -4.00
N GLY A 105 -5.60 -10.68 -3.22
CA GLY A 105 -5.24 -11.05 -1.85
C GLY A 105 -3.94 -11.82 -1.75
N GLU A 106 -3.67 -12.75 -2.66
CA GLU A 106 -2.39 -13.48 -2.71
C GLU A 106 -1.22 -12.54 -2.92
N TYR A 107 -1.34 -11.57 -3.82
CA TYR A 107 -0.30 -10.55 -4.05
C TYR A 107 -0.11 -9.63 -2.84
N THR A 108 -1.19 -9.25 -2.17
CA THR A 108 -1.13 -8.26 -1.07
C THR A 108 -0.89 -8.90 0.29
N TYR A 109 -0.93 -10.24 0.42
CA TYR A 109 -0.64 -10.94 1.66
C TYR A 109 0.70 -10.53 2.28
N SER A 110 1.73 -10.35 1.46
CA SER A 110 3.06 -9.91 1.90
C SER A 110 3.04 -8.54 2.58
N ILE A 111 2.08 -7.64 2.24
CA ILE A 111 1.91 -6.35 2.93
C ILE A 111 1.50 -6.60 4.39
N PHE A 112 0.46 -7.41 4.60
CA PHE A 112 -0.01 -7.74 5.95
C PHE A 112 1.09 -8.42 6.77
N ALA A 113 1.75 -9.43 6.22
CA ALA A 113 2.76 -10.21 6.92
C ALA A 113 3.99 -9.37 7.30
N VAL A 114 4.53 -8.58 6.36
CA VAL A 114 5.73 -7.75 6.58
C VAL A 114 5.43 -6.60 7.54
N VAL A 115 4.29 -5.89 7.37
CA VAL A 115 3.90 -4.80 8.28
C VAL A 115 3.68 -5.35 9.70
N SER A 116 2.99 -6.50 9.83
CA SER A 116 2.74 -7.11 11.13
C SER A 116 4.04 -7.53 11.84
N ALA A 117 4.96 -8.16 11.11
CA ALA A 117 6.27 -8.52 11.63
C ALA A 117 7.06 -7.27 12.06
N ALA A 118 7.06 -6.24 11.22
CA ALA A 118 7.75 -4.99 11.49
C ALA A 118 7.20 -4.28 12.74
N LEU A 119 5.88 -4.22 12.93
CA LEU A 119 5.26 -3.61 14.11
C LEU A 119 5.60 -4.37 15.40
N LEU A 120 5.58 -5.70 15.39
CA LEU A 120 5.95 -6.49 16.57
C LEU A 120 7.44 -6.32 16.90
N LEU A 121 8.31 -6.33 15.90
CA LEU A 121 9.74 -6.12 16.08
C LEU A 121 10.04 -4.68 16.52
N SER A 122 9.32 -3.68 16.02
CA SER A 122 9.41 -2.29 16.47
C SER A 122 9.10 -2.16 17.95
N TRP A 123 8.01 -2.79 18.38
CA TRP A 123 7.67 -2.83 19.80
C TRP A 123 8.81 -3.43 20.65
N ILE A 124 9.39 -4.56 20.23
CA ILE A 124 10.54 -5.17 20.93
C ILE A 124 11.72 -4.21 20.99
N VAL A 125 12.07 -3.56 19.87
CA VAL A 125 13.16 -2.58 19.81
C VAL A 125 12.86 -1.37 20.68
N ALA A 126 11.64 -0.85 20.65
CA ALA A 126 11.24 0.31 21.45
C ALA A 126 11.23 0.03 22.96
N VAL A 127 10.92 -1.21 23.36
CA VAL A 127 10.82 -1.61 24.76
C VAL A 127 12.17 -2.02 25.34
N LEU A 128 13.07 -2.61 24.55
CA LEU A 128 14.36 -3.12 25.00
C LEU A 128 15.53 -2.21 24.57
N PHE A 129 15.65 -1.95 23.26
CA PHE A 129 16.83 -1.24 22.72
C PHE A 129 16.73 0.28 22.88
N ALA A 130 15.55 0.88 22.72
CA ALA A 130 15.44 2.32 22.86
C ALA A 130 15.76 2.80 24.28
N PRO A 131 15.30 2.15 25.38
CA PRO A 131 15.74 2.48 26.73
C PRO A 131 17.23 2.25 26.94
N LEU A 132 17.79 1.12 26.44
CA LEU A 132 19.21 0.82 26.56
C LEU A 132 20.09 1.88 25.87
N LEU A 133 19.76 2.22 24.61
CA LEU A 133 20.43 3.30 23.89
C LEU A 133 20.20 4.66 24.56
N GLY A 134 19.01 4.85 25.14
CA GLY A 134 18.69 6.03 25.94
C GLY A 134 19.62 6.22 27.12
N VAL A 135 19.89 5.18 27.88
CA VAL A 135 20.86 5.21 29.03
C VAL A 135 22.24 5.66 28.55
N TRP A 136 22.67 5.25 27.36
CA TRP A 136 24.00 5.61 26.84
C TRP A 136 24.08 7.00 26.21
N ILE A 137 23.02 7.44 25.55
CA ILE A 137 23.04 8.63 24.69
C ILE A 137 22.36 9.83 25.36
N LEU A 138 21.28 9.60 26.13
CA LEU A 138 20.54 10.68 26.77
C LEU A 138 21.33 11.28 27.96
N LYS A 139 21.18 12.57 28.12
CA LYS A 139 21.69 13.29 29.30
C LYS A 139 20.64 14.31 29.71
N PRO A 140 20.51 14.59 31.05
CA PRO A 140 19.63 15.64 31.52
C PRO A 140 19.90 16.96 30.78
N SER A 141 18.85 17.59 30.28
CA SER A 141 18.99 18.88 29.60
C SER A 141 18.94 20.02 30.60
N VAL A 142 20.11 20.60 30.87
CA VAL A 142 20.23 21.79 31.74
C VAL A 142 19.48 23.02 31.18
N LYS A 143 19.08 23.00 29.92
CA LYS A 143 18.46 24.13 29.21
C LYS A 143 16.94 24.12 29.17
N ALA A 144 16.26 23.05 29.62
CA ALA A 144 14.81 22.93 29.52
C ALA A 144 14.02 23.95 30.37
N LYS A 145 14.62 24.55 31.38
CA LYS A 145 13.96 25.52 32.28
C LYS A 145 13.87 26.97 31.76
N ALA A 146 14.47 27.32 30.62
CA ALA A 146 14.59 28.73 30.20
C ALA A 146 14.07 29.04 28.79
N ALA A 147 13.57 28.07 28.05
CA ALA A 147 12.98 28.36 26.73
C ALA A 147 11.53 28.82 26.92
N GLY A 148 11.32 30.13 26.99
CA GLY A 148 9.99 30.72 26.91
C GLY A 148 9.26 30.26 25.63
N ASP A 149 7.93 30.16 25.69
CA ASP A 149 7.08 29.78 24.57
C ASP A 149 7.40 30.62 23.33
N GLY A 150 8.02 30.03 22.32
CA GLY A 150 8.25 30.69 21.03
C GLY A 150 6.93 31.16 20.41
N ALA A 151 6.98 32.11 19.47
CA ALA A 151 5.79 32.67 18.84
C ALA A 151 4.87 31.57 18.24
N VAL A 152 5.44 30.55 17.65
CA VAL A 152 4.72 29.39 17.10
C VAL A 152 3.98 28.61 18.20
N MET A 153 4.63 28.39 19.35
CA MET A 153 4.02 27.68 20.48
C MET A 153 2.87 28.48 21.09
N ARG A 154 2.97 29.80 21.15
CA ARG A 154 1.89 30.68 21.62
C ARG A 154 0.68 30.62 20.70
N VAL A 155 0.88 30.68 19.37
CA VAL A 155 -0.19 30.56 18.36
C VAL A 155 -0.88 29.21 18.49
N TYR A 156 -0.08 28.11 18.53
CA TYR A 156 -0.62 26.75 18.69
C TYR A 156 -1.43 26.61 19.99
N ARG A 157 -0.90 27.10 21.10
CA ARG A 157 -1.60 27.07 22.40
C ARG A 157 -2.90 27.87 22.39
N SER A 158 -2.89 29.05 21.76
CA SER A 158 -4.09 29.87 21.60
C SER A 158 -5.15 29.16 20.76
N PHE A 159 -4.75 28.55 19.65
CA PHE A 159 -5.63 27.73 18.81
C PHE A 159 -6.22 26.54 19.58
N LEU A 160 -5.39 25.79 20.30
CA LEU A 160 -5.83 24.64 21.09
C LEU A 160 -6.83 25.04 22.16
N ILE A 161 -6.55 26.12 22.92
CA ILE A 161 -7.47 26.65 23.95
C ILE A 161 -8.78 27.11 23.31
N GLY A 162 -8.73 27.76 22.14
CA GLY A 162 -9.90 28.17 21.37
C GLY A 162 -10.76 26.95 20.97
N ALA A 163 -10.13 25.91 20.42
CA ALA A 163 -10.81 24.68 20.05
C ALA A 163 -11.45 23.96 21.26
N MET A 164 -10.75 23.92 22.39
CA MET A 164 -11.29 23.35 23.64
C MET A 164 -12.47 24.16 24.21
N ARG A 165 -12.41 25.48 24.15
CA ARG A 165 -13.54 26.35 24.58
C ARG A 165 -14.76 26.17 23.70
N ALA A 166 -14.55 26.09 22.38
CA ALA A 166 -15.61 25.86 21.39
C ALA A 166 -15.78 24.37 21.05
N ARG A 167 -15.71 23.50 22.07
CA ARG A 167 -15.71 22.03 21.91
C ARG A 167 -16.80 21.51 20.98
N TRP A 168 -18.01 21.99 21.10
CA TRP A 168 -19.14 21.56 20.27
C TRP A 168 -18.97 21.97 18.80
N LEU A 169 -18.43 23.19 18.56
CA LEU A 169 -18.11 23.62 17.22
C LEU A 169 -16.98 22.76 16.62
N THR A 170 -15.94 22.46 17.39
CA THR A 170 -14.82 21.60 16.95
C THR A 170 -15.33 20.22 16.59
N ILE A 171 -16.20 19.61 17.43
CA ILE A 171 -16.83 18.31 17.14
C ILE A 171 -17.69 18.41 15.87
N ALA A 172 -18.53 19.42 15.74
CA ALA A 172 -19.37 19.60 14.56
C ALA A 172 -18.55 19.74 13.27
N VAL A 173 -17.49 20.55 13.27
CA VAL A 173 -16.58 20.71 12.14
C VAL A 173 -15.90 19.38 11.80
N SER A 174 -15.43 18.63 12.80
CA SER A 174 -14.81 17.31 12.57
C SER A 174 -15.80 16.31 11.95
N LEU A 175 -17.05 16.28 12.43
CA LEU A 175 -18.09 15.41 11.88
C LEU A 175 -18.49 15.81 10.46
N VAL A 176 -18.56 17.12 10.17
CA VAL A 176 -18.83 17.62 8.80
C VAL A 176 -17.69 17.23 7.86
N LEU A 177 -16.44 17.44 8.26
CA LEU A 177 -15.28 17.04 7.47
C LEU A 177 -15.26 15.52 7.22
N PHE A 178 -15.58 14.73 8.23
CA PHE A 178 -15.69 13.28 8.09
C PHE A 178 -16.81 12.90 7.13
N GLY A 179 -18.00 13.51 7.24
CA GLY A 179 -19.11 13.30 6.33
C GLY A 179 -18.77 13.66 4.87
N VAL A 180 -18.08 14.80 4.66
CA VAL A 180 -17.59 15.22 3.34
C VAL A 180 -16.58 14.22 2.80
N SER A 181 -15.69 13.71 3.64
CA SER A 181 -14.68 12.69 3.23
C SER A 181 -15.36 11.38 2.81
N LEU A 182 -16.37 10.91 3.55
CA LEU A 182 -17.15 9.74 3.17
C LEU A 182 -17.92 9.96 1.86
N TRP A 183 -18.45 11.14 1.65
CA TRP A 183 -19.10 11.48 0.39
C TRP A 183 -18.12 11.53 -0.77
N ALA A 184 -16.91 12.07 -0.55
CA ALA A 184 -15.86 12.20 -1.57
C ALA A 184 -15.26 10.84 -1.99
N ILE A 185 -15.34 9.80 -1.15
CA ILE A 185 -14.78 8.47 -1.47
C ILE A 185 -15.41 7.87 -2.73
N ARG A 186 -16.65 8.24 -3.05
CA ARG A 186 -17.34 7.78 -4.27
C ARG A 186 -16.71 8.27 -5.58
N PHE A 187 -15.89 9.34 -5.53
CA PHE A 187 -15.17 9.86 -6.69
C PHE A 187 -13.81 9.17 -6.90
N VAL A 188 -13.37 8.35 -5.94
CA VAL A 188 -12.12 7.60 -6.06
C VAL A 188 -12.40 6.37 -6.92
N PRO A 189 -11.70 6.22 -8.07
CA PRO A 189 -11.83 5.02 -8.90
C PRO A 189 -11.43 3.77 -8.09
N GLN A 190 -12.33 2.79 -8.03
CA GLN A 190 -12.06 1.52 -7.35
C GLN A 190 -11.41 0.56 -8.34
N GLN A 191 -10.11 0.67 -8.51
CA GLN A 191 -9.33 -0.18 -9.39
C GLN A 191 -8.17 -0.78 -8.60
N PHE A 192 -7.98 -2.08 -8.74
CA PHE A 192 -6.83 -2.76 -8.13
C PHE A 192 -5.55 -2.51 -8.93
N PHE A 193 -5.64 -2.62 -10.25
CA PHE A 193 -4.57 -2.23 -11.16
C PHE A 193 -4.94 -0.94 -11.89
N PRO A 194 -4.00 -0.01 -12.11
CA PRO A 194 -4.26 1.14 -12.96
C PRO A 194 -4.65 0.68 -14.38
N PRO A 195 -5.50 1.42 -15.10
CA PRO A 195 -5.83 1.10 -16.47
C PRO A 195 -4.54 1.08 -17.31
N SER A 196 -4.49 0.16 -18.26
CA SER A 196 -3.34 0.06 -19.16
C SER A 196 -3.35 1.22 -20.16
N ASP A 197 -2.21 1.87 -20.35
CA ASP A 197 -2.01 2.89 -21.40
C ASP A 197 -1.77 2.25 -22.78
N ARG A 198 -1.84 0.92 -22.86
CA ARG A 198 -1.66 0.18 -24.11
C ARG A 198 -2.90 0.28 -24.99
N VAL A 199 -2.67 0.46 -26.27
CA VAL A 199 -3.73 0.60 -27.27
C VAL A 199 -4.18 -0.74 -27.87
N GLU A 200 -3.51 -1.84 -27.50
CA GLU A 200 -3.81 -3.17 -27.99
C GLU A 200 -4.98 -3.79 -27.22
N LEU A 201 -5.90 -4.40 -27.98
CA LEU A 201 -6.93 -5.32 -27.49
C LEU A 201 -6.62 -6.74 -27.96
N LEU A 202 -6.83 -7.70 -27.07
CA LEU A 202 -6.79 -9.12 -27.40
C LEU A 202 -8.22 -9.65 -27.45
N VAL A 203 -8.56 -10.30 -28.55
CA VAL A 203 -9.85 -10.96 -28.73
C VAL A 203 -9.60 -12.45 -28.88
N ASP A 204 -10.04 -13.22 -27.89
CA ASP A 204 -9.92 -14.68 -27.89
C ASP A 204 -11.22 -15.31 -28.38
N LEU A 205 -11.13 -16.15 -29.39
CA LEU A 205 -12.24 -16.89 -29.97
C LEU A 205 -12.06 -18.37 -29.64
N ASN A 206 -12.92 -18.88 -28.76
CA ASN A 206 -12.93 -20.28 -28.34
C ASN A 206 -14.14 -20.98 -28.93
N LEU A 207 -13.93 -21.87 -29.88
CA LEU A 207 -14.96 -22.71 -30.45
C LEU A 207 -15.11 -24.01 -29.61
N PRO A 208 -16.20 -24.78 -29.81
CA PRO A 208 -16.30 -26.11 -29.22
C PRO A 208 -15.12 -27.00 -29.57
N GLN A 209 -14.69 -27.86 -28.64
CA GLN A 209 -13.46 -28.67 -28.75
C GLN A 209 -13.40 -29.59 -29.98
N ASN A 210 -14.52 -29.83 -30.64
CA ASN A 210 -14.60 -30.64 -31.85
C ASN A 210 -14.61 -29.80 -33.14
N ALA A 211 -14.45 -28.49 -33.03
CA ALA A 211 -14.41 -27.61 -34.22
C ALA A 211 -13.13 -27.82 -35.00
N SER A 212 -13.25 -27.82 -36.33
CA SER A 212 -12.10 -27.88 -37.23
C SER A 212 -11.40 -26.53 -37.33
N ILE A 213 -10.16 -26.53 -37.75
CA ILE A 213 -9.40 -25.31 -38.01
C ILE A 213 -10.08 -24.42 -39.05
N TYR A 214 -10.77 -25.01 -40.04
CA TYR A 214 -11.53 -24.26 -41.05
C TYR A 214 -12.73 -23.54 -40.44
N ALA A 215 -13.43 -24.17 -39.47
CA ALA A 215 -14.50 -23.50 -38.77
C ALA A 215 -14.01 -22.32 -37.92
N THR A 216 -12.80 -22.44 -37.39
CA THR A 216 -12.15 -21.33 -36.63
C THR A 216 -11.74 -20.22 -37.59
N GLU A 217 -11.24 -20.56 -38.79
CA GLU A 217 -10.89 -19.62 -39.86
C GLU A 217 -12.11 -18.81 -40.29
N ASP A 218 -13.25 -19.46 -40.57
CA ASP A 218 -14.51 -18.81 -40.94
C ASP A 218 -14.98 -17.79 -39.87
N VAL A 219 -14.79 -18.11 -38.57
CA VAL A 219 -15.15 -17.22 -37.47
C VAL A 219 -14.18 -16.03 -37.39
N VAL A 220 -12.90 -16.26 -37.57
CA VAL A 220 -11.87 -15.22 -37.57
C VAL A 220 -12.06 -14.28 -38.77
N GLU A 221 -12.33 -14.81 -39.99
CA GLU A 221 -12.60 -14.00 -41.19
C GLU A 221 -13.83 -13.08 -41.01
N ARG A 222 -14.86 -13.55 -40.33
CA ARG A 222 -16.01 -12.70 -39.99
C ARG A 222 -15.63 -11.56 -39.07
N LEU A 223 -14.78 -11.85 -38.03
CA LEU A 223 -14.26 -10.81 -37.13
C LEU A 223 -13.40 -9.80 -37.89
N ASP A 224 -12.53 -10.27 -38.79
CA ASP A 224 -11.68 -9.42 -39.63
C ASP A 224 -12.50 -8.47 -40.50
N GLY A 225 -13.64 -8.94 -41.04
CA GLY A 225 -14.58 -8.10 -41.79
C GLY A 225 -15.10 -6.92 -40.94
N PHE A 226 -15.45 -7.14 -39.69
CA PHE A 226 -15.88 -6.06 -38.78
C PHE A 226 -14.73 -5.12 -38.40
N LEU A 227 -13.52 -5.65 -38.16
CA LEU A 227 -12.35 -4.84 -37.81
C LEU A 227 -11.92 -3.93 -38.98
N ALA A 228 -12.07 -4.41 -40.22
CA ALA A 228 -11.72 -3.64 -41.42
C ALA A 228 -12.58 -2.38 -41.60
N GLU A 229 -13.84 -2.41 -41.17
CA GLU A 229 -14.78 -1.30 -41.29
C GLU A 229 -14.77 -0.35 -40.10
N ASP A 230 -14.13 -0.73 -38.96
CA ASP A 230 -14.17 0.08 -37.74
C ASP A 230 -13.18 1.25 -37.78
N PRO A 231 -13.66 2.50 -37.64
CA PRO A 231 -12.83 3.69 -37.77
C PRO A 231 -11.80 3.87 -36.63
N ASP A 232 -11.98 3.20 -35.47
CA ASP A 232 -11.10 3.30 -34.34
C ASP A 232 -9.93 2.29 -34.41
N VAL A 233 -9.95 1.34 -35.35
CA VAL A 233 -8.89 0.37 -35.61
C VAL A 233 -7.76 1.02 -36.42
N ALA A 234 -6.53 0.88 -35.94
CA ALA A 234 -5.34 1.30 -36.68
C ALA A 234 -4.75 0.13 -37.50
N SER A 235 -4.66 -1.05 -36.92
CA SER A 235 -4.22 -2.30 -37.54
C SER A 235 -4.62 -3.49 -36.67
N TRP A 236 -4.64 -4.69 -37.26
CA TRP A 236 -4.86 -5.92 -36.50
C TRP A 236 -4.05 -7.08 -37.11
N SER A 237 -3.93 -8.14 -36.33
CA SER A 237 -3.34 -9.40 -36.78
C SER A 237 -4.15 -10.54 -36.18
N SER A 238 -4.63 -11.42 -37.04
CA SER A 238 -5.46 -12.56 -36.66
C SER A 238 -4.66 -13.86 -36.75
N TYR A 239 -4.86 -14.72 -35.78
CA TYR A 239 -4.20 -16.01 -35.63
C TYR A 239 -5.26 -17.11 -35.60
N VAL A 240 -5.13 -18.12 -36.45
CA VAL A 240 -6.02 -19.28 -36.51
C VAL A 240 -5.28 -20.52 -36.05
N GLY A 241 -5.90 -21.29 -35.16
CA GLY A 241 -5.32 -22.52 -34.60
C GLY A 241 -4.19 -22.30 -33.59
N ARG A 242 -3.91 -21.08 -33.19
CA ARG A 242 -2.91 -20.72 -32.14
C ARG A 242 -3.11 -19.29 -31.70
N GLY A 243 -2.50 -18.91 -30.55
CA GLY A 243 -2.43 -17.52 -30.10
C GLY A 243 -1.30 -16.72 -30.73
N ALA A 244 -1.31 -15.42 -30.48
CA ALA A 244 -0.26 -14.50 -30.86
C ALA A 244 1.07 -14.86 -30.18
N ILE A 245 2.18 -14.48 -30.82
CA ILE A 245 3.50 -14.55 -30.18
C ILE A 245 3.53 -13.63 -28.96
N ARG A 246 4.28 -14.02 -27.93
CA ARG A 246 4.41 -13.22 -26.72
C ARG A 246 5.10 -11.88 -27.02
N PHE A 247 4.37 -10.79 -26.95
CA PHE A 247 4.88 -9.44 -27.18
C PHE A 247 4.90 -8.58 -25.90
N TYR A 248 4.36 -9.10 -24.80
CA TYR A 248 4.54 -8.51 -23.46
C TYR A 248 4.51 -9.59 -22.37
N LEU A 249 5.13 -9.30 -21.21
CA LEU A 249 5.41 -10.31 -20.18
C LEU A 249 4.16 -11.01 -19.61
N PRO A 250 3.05 -10.30 -19.29
CA PRO A 250 1.85 -10.93 -18.74
C PRO A 250 1.01 -11.72 -19.75
N LEU A 251 1.35 -11.70 -21.04
CA LEU A 251 0.58 -12.42 -22.05
C LEU A 251 0.72 -13.93 -21.87
N ASP A 252 -0.40 -14.60 -21.64
CA ASP A 252 -0.48 -16.05 -21.67
C ASP A 252 -0.39 -16.56 -23.13
N VAL A 253 0.64 -17.37 -23.38
CA VAL A 253 0.85 -17.95 -24.71
C VAL A 253 -0.10 -19.12 -24.88
N GLN A 254 -1.04 -19.01 -25.82
CA GLN A 254 -1.94 -20.09 -26.18
C GLN A 254 -1.22 -21.10 -27.09
N LEU A 255 -1.25 -22.36 -26.70
CA LEU A 255 -0.68 -23.46 -27.49
C LEU A 255 -1.49 -23.69 -28.78
N ALA A 256 -0.87 -24.36 -29.75
CA ALA A 256 -1.55 -24.73 -30.99
C ALA A 256 -2.80 -25.57 -30.70
N ASN A 257 -3.95 -25.11 -31.19
CA ASN A 257 -5.25 -25.65 -30.91
C ASN A 257 -6.23 -25.33 -32.06
N PRO A 258 -6.72 -26.30 -32.83
CA PRO A 258 -7.53 -26.05 -34.00
C PRO A 258 -8.84 -25.32 -33.75
N PHE A 259 -9.39 -25.36 -32.53
CA PHE A 259 -10.62 -24.65 -32.15
C PHE A 259 -10.37 -23.31 -31.44
N PHE A 260 -9.15 -22.77 -31.51
CA PHE A 260 -8.78 -21.48 -30.95
C PHE A 260 -8.35 -20.49 -32.02
N GLY A 261 -8.90 -19.30 -31.97
CA GLY A 261 -8.46 -18.14 -32.76
C GLY A 261 -8.18 -16.95 -31.84
N GLN A 262 -7.27 -16.08 -32.24
CA GLN A 262 -6.96 -14.86 -31.49
C GLN A 262 -6.71 -13.70 -32.45
N ALA A 263 -7.29 -12.54 -32.16
CA ALA A 263 -6.96 -11.30 -32.84
C ALA A 263 -6.27 -10.31 -31.89
N VAL A 264 -5.17 -9.76 -32.33
CA VAL A 264 -4.48 -8.62 -31.70
C VAL A 264 -4.88 -7.37 -32.46
N VAL A 265 -5.66 -6.51 -31.85
CA VAL A 265 -6.20 -5.30 -32.49
C VAL A 265 -5.54 -4.08 -31.88
N LEU A 266 -4.92 -3.25 -32.71
CA LEU A 266 -4.35 -1.97 -32.30
C LEU A 266 -5.36 -0.86 -32.59
N ALA A 267 -5.81 -0.18 -31.55
CA ALA A 267 -6.62 1.03 -31.70
C ALA A 267 -5.74 2.24 -31.99
N LYS A 268 -6.32 3.32 -32.51
CA LYS A 268 -5.61 4.56 -32.84
C LYS A 268 -5.05 5.28 -31.62
N ASP A 269 -5.77 5.24 -30.51
CA ASP A 269 -5.42 5.81 -29.21
C ASP A 269 -6.17 5.07 -28.08
N VAL A 270 -5.92 5.46 -26.84
CA VAL A 270 -6.52 4.84 -25.64
C VAL A 270 -8.04 5.05 -25.60
N GLU A 271 -8.53 6.22 -26.03
CA GLU A 271 -9.97 6.50 -26.07
C GLU A 271 -10.67 5.69 -27.16
N ALA A 272 -10.04 5.56 -28.34
CA ALA A 272 -10.48 4.70 -29.41
C ALA A 272 -10.55 3.23 -28.97
N ARG A 273 -9.53 2.76 -28.20
CA ARG A 273 -9.53 1.42 -27.62
C ARG A 273 -10.76 1.19 -26.73
N ASP A 274 -11.08 2.14 -25.85
CA ASP A 274 -12.19 1.99 -24.91
C ASP A 274 -13.56 1.99 -25.65
N ARG A 275 -13.69 2.76 -26.73
CA ARG A 275 -14.87 2.73 -27.60
C ARG A 275 -14.96 1.42 -28.38
N LEU A 276 -13.84 0.99 -28.97
CA LEU A 276 -13.73 -0.25 -29.72
C LEU A 276 -14.03 -1.46 -28.85
N GLN A 277 -13.50 -1.51 -27.63
CA GLN A 277 -13.76 -2.60 -26.69
C GLN A 277 -15.26 -2.77 -26.43
N LYS A 278 -15.98 -1.69 -26.12
CA LYS A 278 -17.44 -1.74 -25.89
C LYS A 278 -18.21 -2.22 -27.11
N ARG A 279 -17.79 -1.80 -28.31
CA ARG A 279 -18.43 -2.28 -29.57
C ARG A 279 -18.14 -3.76 -29.81
N LEU A 280 -16.89 -4.20 -29.60
CA LEU A 280 -16.53 -5.61 -29.76
C LEU A 280 -17.24 -6.50 -28.73
N GLU A 281 -17.35 -6.09 -27.47
CA GLU A 281 -18.09 -6.83 -26.45
C GLU A 281 -19.56 -7.01 -26.85
N SER A 282 -20.23 -5.97 -27.34
CA SER A 282 -21.61 -6.06 -27.78
C SER A 282 -21.77 -6.92 -29.06
N LEU A 283 -20.85 -6.77 -30.01
CA LEU A 283 -20.84 -7.51 -31.26
C LEU A 283 -20.59 -9.00 -31.07
N LEU A 284 -19.61 -9.34 -30.18
CA LEU A 284 -19.29 -10.73 -29.88
C LEU A 284 -20.42 -11.43 -29.13
N ALA A 285 -21.10 -10.74 -28.22
CA ALA A 285 -22.24 -11.28 -27.50
C ALA A 285 -23.49 -11.51 -28.42
N GLU A 286 -23.65 -10.75 -29.52
CA GLU A 286 -24.80 -10.83 -30.39
C GLU A 286 -24.60 -11.77 -31.60
N LYS A 287 -23.37 -11.85 -32.14
CA LYS A 287 -23.09 -12.50 -33.44
C LYS A 287 -22.13 -13.69 -33.37
N PHE A 288 -21.52 -13.95 -32.23
CA PHE A 288 -20.57 -15.03 -31.99
C PHE A 288 -20.95 -15.86 -30.77
#